data_da8797bf24c704d7f1d05604d00d0e89
#
_entry.id   da8797bf24c704d7f1d05604d00d0e89
#
_cell.length_a   1.000
_cell.length_b   1.000
_cell.length_c   1.000
_cell.angle_alpha   90.00
_cell.angle_beta   90.00
_cell.angle_gamma   90.00
#
_symmetry.space_group_name_H-M   'P 1'
#
loop_
_entity.id
_entity.type
_entity.pdbx_description
1 polymer ?
#
loop_
_entity_poly.entity_id
_entity_poly.type
_entity_poly.pdbx_seq_one_letter_code
_entity_poly.pdbx_strand_id
1 'polypeptide(L)'
;MIKNLPKALFIFSVFVNFLKASEYEITILATNTANFGGIGEWSFSALLESENEKILFDTGFDENTVLHNANLLKKDLTKVEKVILSHFHGDHTGGLIKLRKTYMKKHPKAFSRVFVAEGFFDQRYDKDGNLRGFIGGFNEVSKFKKKAQELGIEFIILSDSYEIADNLVVSGPVERNFEKVVVSPGFYLKENGVLVADLLKDDQSLGIRTKKGWYMMSGCGHSGMINTAHKFTNIENRDIYGAIGGFHLYRSTDKFISETAESLKNFGLKQIVGAHCTGIHAARKIADIASINRENLSHGAIGTVITKGLTITRSSVE
;
A
#
# COMPACT_ATOMS: atom_id res chain seq x y z
N MET A 1 -16.56 44.10 -55.43
CA MET A 1 -17.17 42.85 -54.93
C MET A 1 -16.30 42.32 -53.80
N ILE A 2 -16.72 42.55 -52.57
CA ILE A 2 -16.01 42.08 -51.39
C ILE A 2 -16.75 40.81 -50.92
N LYS A 3 -16.08 39.67 -51.01
CA LYS A 3 -16.61 38.39 -50.52
C LYS A 3 -16.34 38.25 -49.00
N ASN A 4 -17.40 38.22 -48.21
CA ASN A 4 -17.35 37.90 -46.78
C ASN A 4 -17.05 36.40 -46.61
N LEU A 5 -15.96 36.05 -45.88
CA LEU A 5 -15.70 34.70 -45.37
C LEU A 5 -16.55 34.48 -44.08
N PRO A 6 -17.16 33.30 -43.89
CA PRO A 6 -17.87 32.98 -42.66
C PRO A 6 -16.87 32.74 -41.53
N LYS A 7 -17.16 33.34 -40.34
CA LYS A 7 -16.44 33.08 -39.09
C LYS A 7 -16.72 31.64 -38.65
N ALA A 8 -15.69 30.79 -38.66
CA ALA A 8 -15.77 29.48 -38.08
C ALA A 8 -15.88 29.61 -36.55
N LEU A 9 -16.99 29.15 -36.01
CA LEU A 9 -17.22 29.08 -34.58
C LEU A 9 -16.46 27.85 -34.05
N PHE A 10 -15.28 28.06 -33.41
CA PHE A 10 -14.58 27.01 -32.70
C PHE A 10 -15.31 26.70 -31.38
N ILE A 11 -16.10 25.62 -31.39
CA ILE A 11 -16.68 25.08 -30.15
C ILE A 11 -15.55 24.34 -29.43
N PHE A 12 -15.00 24.96 -28.39
CA PHE A 12 -14.10 24.31 -27.43
C PHE A 12 -14.96 23.36 -26.61
N SER A 13 -14.98 22.08 -26.96
CA SER A 13 -15.52 21.03 -26.09
C SER A 13 -14.60 20.88 -24.90
N VAL A 14 -14.91 21.53 -23.79
CA VAL A 14 -14.33 21.23 -22.50
C VAL A 14 -14.83 19.84 -22.10
N PHE A 15 -14.04 18.81 -22.33
CA PHE A 15 -14.24 17.51 -21.70
C PHE A 15 -14.05 17.68 -20.19
N VAL A 16 -15.12 17.96 -19.47
CA VAL A 16 -15.14 17.80 -18.02
C VAL A 16 -15.07 16.29 -17.78
N ASN A 17 -13.88 15.79 -17.50
CA ASN A 17 -13.73 14.46 -16.93
C ASN A 17 -14.45 14.46 -15.58
N PHE A 18 -15.69 13.98 -15.56
CA PHE A 18 -16.34 13.63 -14.31
C PHE A 18 -15.52 12.52 -13.67
N LEU A 19 -14.74 12.86 -12.64
CA LEU A 19 -14.09 11.88 -11.79
C LEU A 19 -15.16 10.88 -11.33
N LYS A 20 -15.12 9.69 -11.91
CA LYS A 20 -15.93 8.57 -11.41
C LYS A 20 -15.52 8.33 -9.97
N ALA A 21 -16.49 7.99 -9.09
CA ALA A 21 -16.18 7.55 -7.72
C ALA A 21 -15.16 6.40 -7.79
N SER A 22 -14.39 6.22 -6.73
CA SER A 22 -13.53 5.02 -6.62
C SER A 22 -14.37 3.80 -6.99
N GLU A 23 -13.97 3.11 -8.05
CA GLU A 23 -14.66 1.89 -8.49
C GLU A 23 -14.08 0.66 -7.79
N TYR A 24 -13.12 0.86 -6.88
CA TYR A 24 -12.41 -0.24 -6.21
C TYR A 24 -13.06 -0.62 -4.88
N GLU A 25 -13.29 -1.91 -4.74
CA GLU A 25 -13.49 -2.57 -3.45
C GLU A 25 -12.14 -3.04 -2.93
N ILE A 26 -11.88 -2.84 -1.63
CA ILE A 26 -10.63 -3.26 -0.98
C ILE A 26 -10.95 -4.35 0.02
N THR A 27 -10.31 -5.51 -0.09
CA THR A 27 -10.45 -6.62 0.86
C THR A 27 -9.11 -6.94 1.50
N ILE A 28 -9.03 -6.94 2.84
CA ILE A 28 -7.82 -7.35 3.56
C ILE A 28 -7.68 -8.88 3.49
N LEU A 29 -6.54 -9.35 2.98
CA LEU A 29 -6.22 -10.77 2.82
C LEU A 29 -5.17 -11.28 3.82
N ALA A 30 -4.29 -10.41 4.34
CA ALA A 30 -3.33 -10.77 5.38
C ALA A 30 -3.15 -9.62 6.36
N THR A 31 -3.21 -9.92 7.64
CA THR A 31 -2.97 -9.02 8.77
C THR A 31 -2.93 -9.82 10.09
N ASN A 32 -2.66 -9.16 11.21
CA ASN A 32 -2.49 -9.80 12.53
C ASN A 32 -3.76 -10.48 13.06
N THR A 33 -4.94 -10.00 12.67
CA THR A 33 -6.23 -10.49 13.21
C THR A 33 -6.97 -11.29 12.15
N ALA A 34 -7.33 -12.54 12.49
CA ALA A 34 -8.07 -13.44 11.60
C ALA A 34 -9.51 -13.65 12.09
N ASN A 35 -10.42 -13.84 11.14
CA ASN A 35 -11.74 -14.38 11.39
C ASN A 35 -11.70 -15.92 11.49
N PHE A 36 -12.85 -16.55 11.75
CA PHE A 36 -12.96 -18.00 11.83
C PHE A 36 -12.49 -18.69 10.56
N GLY A 37 -11.51 -19.60 10.71
CA GLY A 37 -10.89 -20.32 9.59
C GLY A 37 -9.80 -19.55 8.84
N GLY A 38 -9.59 -18.26 9.11
CA GLY A 38 -8.52 -17.47 8.52
C GLY A 38 -7.17 -17.66 9.24
N ILE A 39 -6.08 -17.31 8.57
CA ILE A 39 -4.73 -17.31 9.10
C ILE A 39 -4.32 -15.86 9.36
N GLY A 40 -4.17 -15.48 10.65
CA GLY A 40 -3.56 -14.20 11.05
C GLY A 40 -2.05 -14.34 11.17
N GLU A 41 -1.33 -13.32 10.72
CA GLU A 41 0.12 -13.25 10.81
C GLU A 41 0.61 -11.80 10.91
N TRP A 42 1.82 -11.61 11.39
CA TRP A 42 2.43 -10.28 11.38
C TRP A 42 2.79 -9.90 9.94
N SER A 43 1.81 -9.36 9.22
CA SER A 43 1.97 -8.99 7.81
C SER A 43 0.86 -8.06 7.33
N PHE A 44 0.94 -7.67 6.05
CA PHE A 44 -0.16 -7.00 5.37
C PHE A 44 -0.33 -7.52 3.95
N SER A 45 -1.57 -7.64 3.49
CA SER A 45 -1.94 -7.77 2.09
C SER A 45 -3.40 -7.35 1.89
N ALA A 46 -3.67 -6.63 0.81
CA ALA A 46 -5.02 -6.23 0.43
C ALA A 46 -5.25 -6.38 -1.08
N LEU A 47 -6.43 -6.90 -1.45
CA LEU A 47 -6.89 -7.01 -2.82
C LEU A 47 -7.77 -5.80 -3.16
N LEU A 48 -7.43 -5.10 -4.25
CA LEU A 48 -8.24 -4.06 -4.85
C LEU A 48 -8.93 -4.64 -6.08
N GLU A 49 -10.26 -4.55 -6.13
CA GLU A 49 -11.07 -5.09 -7.22
C GLU A 49 -11.98 -4.02 -7.81
N SER A 50 -11.92 -3.85 -9.13
CA SER A 50 -12.91 -3.12 -9.93
C SER A 50 -13.58 -4.07 -10.93
N GLU A 51 -14.44 -3.54 -11.80
CA GLU A 51 -15.03 -4.34 -12.88
C GLU A 51 -13.97 -4.83 -13.88
N ASN A 52 -12.93 -4.02 -14.10
CA ASN A 52 -11.97 -4.24 -15.17
C ASN A 52 -10.60 -4.71 -14.67
N GLU A 53 -10.29 -4.55 -13.38
CA GLU A 53 -8.95 -4.76 -12.89
C GLU A 53 -8.91 -5.29 -11.46
N LYS A 54 -7.90 -6.13 -11.19
CA LYS A 54 -7.55 -6.63 -9.87
C LYS A 54 -6.07 -6.36 -9.62
N ILE A 55 -5.77 -5.72 -8.50
CA ILE A 55 -4.42 -5.38 -8.06
C ILE A 55 -4.22 -5.92 -6.65
N LEU A 56 -3.08 -6.54 -6.39
CA LEU A 56 -2.71 -6.93 -5.05
C LEU A 56 -1.69 -5.92 -4.49
N PHE A 57 -1.97 -5.42 -3.29
CA PHE A 57 -1.05 -4.62 -2.50
C PHE A 57 -0.45 -5.51 -1.41
N ASP A 58 0.86 -5.68 -1.40
CA ASP A 58 1.64 -6.62 -0.57
C ASP A 58 1.20 -8.09 -0.67
N THR A 59 2.01 -9.02 -0.18
CA THR A 59 1.79 -10.45 -0.39
C THR A 59 1.85 -11.29 0.89
N GLY A 60 1.85 -10.64 2.07
CA GLY A 60 1.93 -11.34 3.35
C GLY A 60 3.33 -11.86 3.68
N PHE A 61 3.45 -12.62 4.77
CA PHE A 61 4.69 -13.20 5.28
C PHE A 61 4.84 -14.68 4.87
N ASP A 62 3.94 -15.55 5.31
CA ASP A 62 3.97 -16.95 4.90
C ASP A 62 3.46 -17.10 3.46
N GLU A 63 4.12 -17.95 2.69
CA GLU A 63 3.83 -18.12 1.27
C GLU A 63 2.40 -18.58 0.96
N ASN A 64 1.68 -19.16 1.93
CA ASN A 64 0.35 -19.72 1.76
C ASN A 64 -0.76 -18.85 2.36
N THR A 65 -0.45 -17.88 3.25
CA THR A 65 -1.48 -17.11 3.98
C THR A 65 -2.45 -16.39 3.06
N VAL A 66 -1.95 -15.63 2.09
CA VAL A 66 -2.81 -14.91 1.13
C VAL A 66 -3.65 -15.87 0.28
N LEU A 67 -3.06 -17.00 -0.14
CA LEU A 67 -3.79 -18.05 -0.88
C LEU A 67 -4.92 -18.65 -0.04
N HIS A 68 -4.63 -19.02 1.20
CA HIS A 68 -5.60 -19.61 2.11
C HIS A 68 -6.76 -18.65 2.38
N ASN A 69 -6.44 -17.41 2.76
CA ASN A 69 -7.43 -16.40 3.11
C ASN A 69 -8.28 -15.97 1.91
N ALA A 70 -7.67 -15.83 0.73
CA ALA A 70 -8.41 -15.53 -0.49
C ALA A 70 -9.41 -16.65 -0.83
N ASN A 71 -9.02 -17.92 -0.70
CA ASN A 71 -9.92 -19.06 -0.89
C ASN A 71 -11.06 -19.08 0.13
N LEU A 72 -10.76 -18.85 1.41
CA LEU A 72 -11.74 -18.74 2.48
C LEU A 72 -12.79 -17.66 2.21
N LEU A 73 -12.33 -16.50 1.74
CA LEU A 73 -13.16 -15.33 1.40
C LEU A 73 -13.78 -15.42 0.00
N LYS A 74 -13.54 -16.51 -0.74
CA LYS A 74 -14.00 -16.71 -2.13
C LYS A 74 -13.54 -15.61 -3.09
N LYS A 75 -12.33 -15.07 -2.86
CA LYS A 75 -11.69 -14.07 -3.71
C LYS A 75 -10.85 -14.78 -4.78
N ASP A 76 -11.18 -14.56 -6.03
CA ASP A 76 -10.42 -15.12 -7.17
C ASP A 76 -9.24 -14.22 -7.52
N LEU A 77 -8.03 -14.71 -7.32
CA LEU A 77 -6.77 -14.01 -7.62
C LEU A 77 -6.22 -14.32 -9.02
N THR A 78 -6.89 -15.14 -9.82
CA THR A 78 -6.37 -15.61 -11.12
C THR A 78 -6.02 -14.44 -12.06
N LYS A 79 -6.81 -13.37 -12.04
CA LYS A 79 -6.63 -12.21 -12.92
C LYS A 79 -5.84 -11.05 -12.29
N VAL A 80 -5.19 -11.26 -11.17
CA VAL A 80 -4.27 -10.26 -10.58
C VAL A 80 -2.99 -10.24 -11.41
N GLU A 81 -2.83 -9.27 -12.30
CA GLU A 81 -1.62 -9.12 -13.11
C GLU A 81 -0.59 -8.21 -12.45
N LYS A 82 -1.05 -7.19 -11.73
CA LYS A 82 -0.24 -6.16 -11.07
C LYS A 82 -0.16 -6.39 -9.56
N VAL A 83 1.04 -6.29 -9.03
CA VAL A 83 1.32 -6.33 -7.59
C VAL A 83 2.08 -5.06 -7.21
N ILE A 84 1.72 -4.43 -6.11
CA ILE A 84 2.47 -3.34 -5.50
C ILE A 84 3.11 -3.90 -4.24
N LEU A 85 4.43 -3.81 -4.11
CA LEU A 85 5.11 -4.12 -2.86
C LEU A 85 5.48 -2.81 -2.17
N SER A 86 4.98 -2.62 -0.96
CA SER A 86 5.16 -1.38 -0.21
C SER A 86 6.62 -1.11 0.14
N HIS A 87 7.36 -2.16 0.51
CA HIS A 87 8.79 -2.12 0.81
C HIS A 87 9.36 -3.54 0.86
N PHE A 88 10.68 -3.68 1.08
CA PHE A 88 11.39 -4.96 0.93
C PHE A 88 11.15 -6.00 2.05
N HIS A 89 10.57 -5.67 3.19
CA HIS A 89 10.44 -6.59 4.31
C HIS A 89 9.65 -7.87 3.95
N GLY A 90 10.03 -8.99 4.57
CA GLY A 90 9.48 -10.32 4.27
C GLY A 90 8.00 -10.46 4.58
N ASP A 91 7.50 -9.75 5.59
CA ASP A 91 6.11 -9.72 5.99
C ASP A 91 5.18 -8.98 4.98
N HIS A 92 5.76 -8.46 3.90
CA HIS A 92 5.06 -7.84 2.76
C HIS A 92 5.34 -8.55 1.43
N THR A 93 6.44 -9.32 1.35
CA THR A 93 6.95 -9.89 0.10
C THR A 93 6.93 -11.42 0.06
N GLY A 94 6.61 -12.09 1.18
CA GLY A 94 6.78 -13.54 1.36
C GLY A 94 5.96 -14.40 0.40
N GLY A 95 4.72 -13.99 0.09
CA GLY A 95 3.81 -14.75 -0.76
C GLY A 95 4.05 -14.65 -2.27
N LEU A 96 4.80 -13.64 -2.76
CA LEU A 96 4.89 -13.31 -4.19
C LEU A 96 5.25 -14.51 -5.08
N ILE A 97 6.31 -15.22 -4.74
CA ILE A 97 6.82 -16.35 -5.55
C ILE A 97 5.81 -17.49 -5.61
N LYS A 98 5.14 -17.77 -4.51
CA LYS A 98 4.11 -18.82 -4.42
C LYS A 98 2.86 -18.45 -5.21
N LEU A 99 2.37 -17.22 -5.07
CA LEU A 99 1.24 -16.70 -5.82
C LEU A 99 1.50 -16.81 -7.32
N ARG A 100 2.65 -16.32 -7.78
CA ARG A 100 3.05 -16.43 -9.19
C ARG A 100 3.04 -17.87 -9.68
N LYS A 101 3.70 -18.80 -8.97
CA LYS A 101 3.75 -20.23 -9.33
C LYS A 101 2.36 -20.86 -9.39
N THR A 102 1.47 -20.47 -8.49
CA THR A 102 0.12 -21.05 -8.39
C THR A 102 -0.74 -20.63 -9.58
N TYR A 103 -0.69 -19.35 -9.96
CA TYR A 103 -1.64 -18.81 -10.94
C TYR A 103 -1.10 -18.72 -12.37
N MET A 104 0.22 -18.66 -12.58
CA MET A 104 0.81 -18.49 -13.93
C MET A 104 0.40 -19.58 -14.92
N LYS A 105 0.09 -20.79 -14.46
CA LYS A 105 -0.37 -21.89 -15.34
C LYS A 105 -1.79 -21.65 -15.88
N LYS A 106 -2.65 -20.99 -15.08
CA LYS A 106 -4.04 -20.69 -15.46
C LYS A 106 -4.11 -19.36 -16.23
N HIS A 107 -3.30 -18.39 -15.83
CA HIS A 107 -3.23 -17.06 -16.43
C HIS A 107 -1.77 -16.61 -16.53
N PRO A 108 -1.13 -16.67 -17.72
CA PRO A 108 0.32 -16.41 -17.85
C PRO A 108 0.78 -15.06 -17.32
N LYS A 109 -0.10 -14.04 -17.31
CA LYS A 109 0.20 -12.71 -16.79
C LYS A 109 -0.08 -12.54 -15.28
N ALA A 110 -0.67 -13.54 -14.61
CA ALA A 110 -0.97 -13.44 -13.18
C ALA A 110 0.31 -13.18 -12.38
N PHE A 111 0.30 -12.14 -11.53
CA PHE A 111 1.43 -11.74 -10.67
C PHE A 111 2.75 -11.53 -11.43
N SER A 112 2.70 -11.05 -12.67
CA SER A 112 3.89 -10.89 -13.50
C SER A 112 4.48 -9.48 -13.47
N ARG A 113 3.72 -8.45 -13.12
CA ARG A 113 4.18 -7.06 -13.07
C ARG A 113 4.17 -6.58 -11.63
N VAL A 114 5.36 -6.31 -11.09
CA VAL A 114 5.55 -5.96 -9.66
C VAL A 114 6.14 -4.57 -9.57
N PHE A 115 5.42 -3.66 -8.94
CA PHE A 115 5.81 -2.27 -8.75
C PHE A 115 6.49 -2.11 -7.40
N VAL A 116 7.72 -1.61 -7.42
CA VAL A 116 8.57 -1.38 -6.23
C VAL A 116 9.20 -0.01 -6.31
N ALA A 117 9.50 0.62 -5.18
CA ALA A 117 10.21 1.88 -5.18
C ALA A 117 11.73 1.69 -5.31
N GLU A 118 12.41 2.76 -5.72
CA GLU A 118 13.86 2.82 -5.73
C GLU A 118 14.42 2.49 -4.33
N GLY A 119 15.51 1.71 -4.30
CA GLY A 119 16.10 1.20 -3.05
C GLY A 119 15.56 -0.17 -2.62
N PHE A 120 14.47 -0.69 -3.20
CA PHE A 120 13.89 -1.99 -2.84
C PHE A 120 14.92 -3.13 -2.95
N PHE A 121 15.77 -3.11 -3.93
CA PHE A 121 16.78 -4.14 -4.17
C PHE A 121 18.16 -3.84 -3.57
N ASP A 122 18.26 -2.85 -2.70
CA ASP A 122 19.52 -2.59 -2.01
C ASP A 122 19.85 -3.76 -1.08
N GLN A 123 21.10 -4.21 -1.07
CA GLN A 123 21.53 -5.29 -0.20
C GLN A 123 21.66 -4.78 1.23
N ARG A 124 20.96 -5.43 2.16
CA ARG A 124 20.97 -5.08 3.58
C ARG A 124 21.94 -5.95 4.36
N TYR A 125 22.42 -5.38 5.45
CA TYR A 125 23.41 -5.99 6.35
C TYR A 125 22.92 -5.86 7.80
N ASP A 126 23.43 -6.74 8.68
CA ASP A 126 23.32 -6.53 10.12
C ASP A 126 24.41 -5.55 10.63
N LYS A 127 24.43 -5.29 11.94
CA LYS A 127 25.41 -4.39 12.57
C LYS A 127 26.86 -4.88 12.46
N ASP A 128 27.08 -6.17 12.19
CA ASP A 128 28.37 -6.83 12.07
C ASP A 128 28.81 -6.95 10.60
N GLY A 129 28.00 -6.46 9.67
CA GLY A 129 28.26 -6.45 8.23
C GLY A 129 27.96 -7.76 7.51
N ASN A 130 27.28 -8.70 8.15
CA ASN A 130 26.79 -9.92 7.51
C ASN A 130 25.55 -9.61 6.65
N LEU A 131 25.34 -10.39 5.60
CA LEU A 131 24.17 -10.27 4.75
C LEU A 131 22.89 -10.46 5.56
N ARG A 132 22.00 -9.50 5.48
CA ARG A 132 20.67 -9.56 6.04
C ARG A 132 19.66 -9.17 4.99
N GLY A 133 18.62 -9.99 4.82
CA GLY A 133 17.55 -9.69 3.89
C GLY A 133 16.27 -10.41 4.28
N PHE A 134 15.17 -9.85 3.89
CA PHE A 134 13.82 -10.41 4.06
C PHE A 134 13.03 -10.43 2.76
N ILE A 135 13.65 -10.12 1.64
CA ILE A 135 12.95 -10.08 0.35
C ILE A 135 12.42 -11.47 0.01
N GLY A 136 11.10 -11.60 0.01
CA GLY A 136 10.41 -12.82 -0.41
C GLY A 136 10.93 -14.10 0.27
N GLY A 137 11.44 -14.01 1.51
CA GLY A 137 12.03 -15.13 2.23
C GLY A 137 13.48 -15.47 1.83
N PHE A 138 14.12 -14.65 1.00
CA PHE A 138 15.52 -14.84 0.58
C PHE A 138 16.44 -13.91 1.36
N ASN A 139 17.61 -14.44 1.79
CA ASN A 139 18.65 -13.65 2.44
C ASN A 139 19.50 -12.84 1.44
N GLU A 140 19.53 -13.23 0.18
CA GLU A 140 20.27 -12.58 -0.87
C GLU A 140 19.36 -12.05 -1.96
N VAL A 141 19.45 -10.76 -2.25
CA VAL A 141 18.69 -10.08 -3.31
C VAL A 141 18.91 -10.73 -4.67
N SER A 142 20.15 -11.15 -4.97
CA SER A 142 20.49 -11.82 -6.23
C SER A 142 19.72 -13.13 -6.44
N LYS A 143 19.57 -13.93 -5.38
CA LYS A 143 18.81 -15.19 -5.43
C LYS A 143 17.31 -14.94 -5.64
N PHE A 144 16.76 -13.93 -4.98
CA PHE A 144 15.38 -13.52 -5.20
C PHE A 144 15.14 -13.04 -6.63
N LYS A 145 15.99 -12.13 -7.14
CA LYS A 145 15.89 -11.63 -8.53
C LYS A 145 15.95 -12.76 -9.55
N LYS A 146 16.91 -13.69 -9.38
CA LYS A 146 17.04 -14.86 -10.27
C LYS A 146 15.77 -15.69 -10.25
N LYS A 147 15.21 -15.98 -9.06
CA LYS A 147 13.99 -16.77 -8.93
C LYS A 147 12.78 -16.08 -9.55
N ALA A 148 12.64 -14.80 -9.36
CA ALA A 148 11.59 -14.01 -9.97
C ALA A 148 11.69 -14.00 -11.51
N GLN A 149 12.90 -13.81 -12.05
CA GLN A 149 13.18 -13.85 -13.49
C GLN A 149 12.83 -15.21 -14.11
N GLU A 150 13.20 -16.31 -13.47
CA GLU A 150 12.84 -17.69 -13.90
C GLU A 150 11.32 -17.89 -14.02
N LEU A 151 10.55 -17.14 -13.23
CA LEU A 151 9.09 -17.18 -13.22
C LEU A 151 8.46 -16.12 -14.14
N GLY A 152 9.27 -15.33 -14.87
CA GLY A 152 8.77 -14.26 -15.73
C GLY A 152 8.10 -13.12 -14.95
N ILE A 153 8.60 -12.80 -13.76
CA ILE A 153 8.19 -11.60 -13.02
C ILE A 153 9.04 -10.42 -13.51
N GLU A 154 8.35 -9.36 -13.90
CA GLU A 154 8.94 -8.07 -14.27
C GLU A 154 8.79 -7.10 -13.09
N PHE A 155 9.90 -6.52 -12.61
CA PHE A 155 9.89 -5.46 -11.61
C PHE A 155 9.95 -4.09 -12.30
N ILE A 156 8.99 -3.24 -11.95
CA ILE A 156 8.92 -1.85 -12.39
C ILE A 156 9.36 -1.00 -11.20
N ILE A 157 10.56 -0.41 -11.31
CA ILE A 157 11.16 0.39 -10.24
C ILE A 157 10.73 1.83 -10.41
N LEU A 158 10.09 2.38 -9.38
CA LEU A 158 9.57 3.74 -9.37
C LEU A 158 10.52 4.65 -8.58
N SER A 159 10.94 5.74 -9.23
CA SER A 159 11.69 6.84 -8.59
C SER A 159 10.79 8.01 -8.21
N ASP A 160 9.54 8.03 -8.66
CA ASP A 160 8.52 9.03 -8.33
C ASP A 160 7.12 8.40 -8.44
N SER A 161 6.10 9.18 -8.18
CA SER A 161 4.71 8.76 -8.28
C SER A 161 4.35 8.26 -9.67
N TYR A 162 3.51 7.22 -9.71
CA TYR A 162 3.09 6.57 -10.94
C TYR A 162 1.62 6.19 -10.92
N GLU A 163 0.87 6.57 -11.94
CA GLU A 163 -0.53 6.16 -12.11
C GLU A 163 -0.59 4.73 -12.65
N ILE A 164 -0.90 3.77 -11.78
CA ILE A 164 -0.89 2.33 -12.10
C ILE A 164 -2.17 1.88 -12.80
N ALA A 165 -3.27 2.58 -12.54
CA ALA A 165 -4.59 2.37 -13.13
C ALA A 165 -5.45 3.62 -12.89
N ASP A 166 -6.63 3.68 -13.48
CA ASP A 166 -7.58 4.78 -13.28
C ASP A 166 -7.83 5.01 -11.79
N ASN A 167 -7.60 6.23 -11.32
CA ASN A 167 -7.74 6.65 -9.93
C ASN A 167 -6.80 5.96 -8.92
N LEU A 168 -5.78 5.22 -9.36
CA LEU A 168 -4.79 4.59 -8.50
C LEU A 168 -3.39 5.13 -8.76
N VAL A 169 -2.77 5.72 -7.75
CA VAL A 169 -1.43 6.30 -7.82
C VAL A 169 -0.53 5.66 -6.78
N VAL A 170 0.53 5.00 -7.22
CA VAL A 170 1.62 4.57 -6.34
C VAL A 170 2.51 5.78 -6.06
N SER A 171 2.83 6.06 -4.80
CA SER A 171 3.58 7.26 -4.42
C SER A 171 5.02 7.27 -4.95
N GLY A 172 5.61 6.09 -5.24
CA GLY A 172 7.05 5.95 -5.29
C GLY A 172 7.67 6.26 -3.91
N PRO A 173 8.98 6.49 -3.82
CA PRO A 173 9.64 6.86 -2.57
C PRO A 173 8.99 8.10 -1.94
N VAL A 174 8.79 8.07 -0.62
CA VAL A 174 8.18 9.17 0.13
C VAL A 174 9.24 9.96 0.88
N GLU A 175 9.31 11.25 0.64
CA GLU A 175 10.22 12.17 1.34
C GLU A 175 9.83 12.35 2.81
N ARG A 176 10.82 12.47 3.72
CA ARG A 176 10.63 12.53 5.17
C ARG A 176 10.92 13.92 5.73
N ASN A 177 10.16 14.93 5.29
CA ASN A 177 10.39 16.33 5.61
C ASN A 177 9.55 16.83 6.80
N PHE A 178 8.45 16.16 7.15
CA PHE A 178 7.44 16.67 8.07
C PHE A 178 7.37 15.92 9.39
N GLU A 179 7.70 14.63 9.42
CA GLU A 179 7.80 13.87 10.66
C GLU A 179 9.02 12.94 10.65
N LYS A 180 9.56 12.65 11.85
CA LYS A 180 10.64 11.68 12.02
C LYS A 180 10.03 10.35 12.45
N VAL A 181 10.14 9.36 11.58
CA VAL A 181 9.63 8.02 11.85
C VAL A 181 10.71 7.16 12.48
N VAL A 182 10.30 6.29 13.39
CA VAL A 182 11.18 5.27 13.97
C VAL A 182 11.47 4.23 12.88
N VAL A 183 12.71 4.18 12.43
CA VAL A 183 13.16 3.19 11.46
C VAL A 183 13.27 1.83 12.14
N SER A 184 12.99 0.74 11.42
CA SER A 184 13.20 -0.62 11.94
C SER A 184 14.67 -0.84 12.30
N PRO A 185 15.01 -1.04 13.59
CA PRO A 185 16.41 -1.19 13.97
C PRO A 185 17.01 -2.48 13.44
N GLY A 186 18.29 -2.46 13.13
CA GLY A 186 19.08 -3.64 12.77
C GLY A 186 19.20 -3.93 11.29
N PHE A 187 18.78 -3.00 10.42
CA PHE A 187 19.09 -3.01 9.00
C PHE A 187 20.08 -1.89 8.66
N TYR A 188 21.10 -2.24 7.89
CA TYR A 188 22.16 -1.33 7.47
C TYR A 188 22.40 -1.44 5.97
N LEU A 189 22.80 -0.35 5.37
CA LEU A 189 23.34 -0.27 4.00
C LEU A 189 24.86 -0.10 4.06
N LYS A 190 25.56 -0.39 2.97
CA LYS A 190 26.98 -0.03 2.81
C LYS A 190 27.10 1.16 1.87
N GLU A 191 27.50 2.31 2.42
CA GLU A 191 27.81 3.51 1.66
C GLU A 191 29.32 3.75 1.73
N ASN A 192 30.02 3.70 0.60
CA ASN A 192 31.48 3.80 0.50
C ASN A 192 32.24 2.85 1.45
N GLY A 193 31.70 1.64 1.65
CA GLY A 193 32.28 0.63 2.54
C GLY A 193 31.93 0.78 4.03
N VAL A 194 31.20 1.81 4.43
CA VAL A 194 30.76 2.07 5.80
C VAL A 194 29.32 1.62 5.98
N LEU A 195 29.02 1.00 7.13
CA LEU A 195 27.66 0.64 7.51
C LEU A 195 26.90 1.90 7.99
N VAL A 196 25.81 2.22 7.32
CA VAL A 196 24.86 3.27 7.70
C VAL A 196 23.50 2.67 7.97
N ALA A 197 22.74 3.23 8.91
CA ALA A 197 21.40 2.74 9.20
C ALA A 197 20.52 2.86 7.95
N ASP A 198 19.81 1.77 7.60
CA ASP A 198 18.84 1.79 6.51
C ASP A 198 17.61 2.59 6.93
N LEU A 199 17.34 3.66 6.21
CA LEU A 199 16.16 4.50 6.41
C LEU A 199 14.92 3.99 5.67
N LEU A 200 14.97 2.81 5.04
CA LEU A 200 13.86 2.23 4.27
C LEU A 200 13.33 3.21 3.21
N LYS A 201 14.24 3.70 2.36
CA LYS A 201 13.91 4.68 1.31
C LYS A 201 12.94 4.11 0.27
N ASP A 202 12.86 2.79 0.19
CA ASP A 202 11.96 2.04 -0.69
C ASP A 202 10.50 1.96 -0.17
N ASP A 203 10.18 2.57 0.98
CA ASP A 203 8.81 2.61 1.49
C ASP A 203 7.93 3.48 0.60
N GLN A 204 6.87 2.87 0.03
CA GLN A 204 5.88 3.50 -0.83
C GLN A 204 4.47 3.12 -0.42
N SER A 205 3.52 3.94 -0.81
CA SER A 205 2.10 3.80 -0.50
C SER A 205 1.25 3.89 -1.77
N LEU A 206 0.01 3.45 -1.70
CA LEU A 206 -0.98 3.59 -2.76
C LEU A 206 -2.01 4.65 -2.35
N GLY A 207 -2.23 5.62 -3.22
CA GLY A 207 -3.31 6.60 -3.14
C GLY A 207 -4.45 6.23 -4.09
N ILE A 208 -5.66 6.21 -3.56
CA ILE A 208 -6.88 5.98 -4.33
C ILE A 208 -7.63 7.32 -4.40
N ARG A 209 -7.81 7.86 -5.60
CA ARG A 209 -8.64 9.05 -5.80
C ARG A 209 -10.11 8.68 -5.62
N THR A 210 -10.78 9.32 -4.70
CA THR A 210 -12.21 9.13 -4.46
C THR A 210 -12.96 10.46 -4.58
N LYS A 211 -14.29 10.44 -4.64
CA LYS A 211 -15.09 11.68 -4.61
C LYS A 211 -14.91 12.48 -3.31
N LYS A 212 -14.50 11.82 -2.21
CA LYS A 212 -14.35 12.43 -0.90
C LYS A 212 -12.91 12.92 -0.61
N GLY A 213 -11.95 12.62 -1.48
CA GLY A 213 -10.53 12.91 -1.30
C GLY A 213 -9.67 11.67 -1.55
N TRP A 214 -8.41 11.74 -1.12
CA TRP A 214 -7.50 10.60 -1.17
C TRP A 214 -7.87 9.53 -0.13
N TYR A 215 -7.75 8.27 -0.52
CA TYR A 215 -7.74 7.14 0.40
C TYR A 215 -6.35 6.52 0.35
N MET A 216 -5.57 6.65 1.44
CA MET A 216 -4.19 6.16 1.52
C MET A 216 -4.15 4.70 1.95
N MET A 217 -3.31 3.90 1.31
CA MET A 217 -2.99 2.53 1.72
C MET A 217 -1.48 2.38 1.88
N SER A 218 -1.03 1.90 3.05
CA SER A 218 0.38 1.64 3.35
C SER A 218 0.57 0.22 3.89
N GLY A 219 1.73 -0.39 3.61
CA GLY A 219 2.09 -1.68 4.20
C GLY A 219 2.55 -1.52 5.65
N CYS A 220 3.65 -0.81 5.86
CA CYS A 220 4.13 -0.39 7.18
C CYS A 220 4.20 1.12 7.38
N GLY A 221 4.23 1.91 6.31
CA GLY A 221 4.31 3.36 6.39
C GLY A 221 5.58 3.83 7.11
N HIS A 222 6.73 3.22 6.81
CA HIS A 222 8.02 3.60 7.39
C HIS A 222 8.45 5.03 7.05
N SER A 223 7.87 5.59 6.01
CA SER A 223 8.06 7.01 5.68
C SER A 223 7.26 7.94 6.58
N GLY A 224 6.25 7.43 7.30
CA GLY A 224 5.35 8.20 8.16
C GLY A 224 4.04 8.60 7.50
N MET A 225 2.96 8.60 8.29
CA MET A 225 1.63 8.95 7.79
C MET A 225 1.57 10.38 7.27
N ILE A 226 2.23 11.33 7.96
CA ILE A 226 2.18 12.75 7.61
C ILE A 226 2.98 13.03 6.34
N ASN A 227 4.16 12.42 6.21
CA ASN A 227 4.96 12.51 4.99
C ASN A 227 4.20 11.93 3.78
N THR A 228 3.52 10.79 3.98
CA THR A 228 2.69 10.15 2.95
C THR A 228 1.49 11.02 2.58
N ALA A 229 0.82 11.64 3.56
CA ALA A 229 -0.28 12.57 3.31
C ALA A 229 0.19 13.78 2.48
N HIS A 230 1.33 14.38 2.83
CA HIS A 230 1.94 15.46 2.04
C HIS A 230 2.29 15.00 0.61
N LYS A 231 2.84 13.79 0.44
CA LYS A 231 3.13 13.27 -0.91
C LYS A 231 1.86 13.24 -1.77
N PHE A 232 0.75 12.71 -1.26
CA PHE A 232 -0.50 12.64 -2.04
C PHE A 232 -1.15 14.01 -2.24
N THR A 233 -1.16 14.89 -1.25
CA THR A 233 -1.69 16.25 -1.43
C THR A 233 -0.86 17.09 -2.41
N ASN A 234 0.45 16.84 -2.52
CA ASN A 234 1.30 17.47 -3.53
C ASN A 234 1.05 16.94 -4.95
N ILE A 235 0.68 15.65 -5.11
CA ILE A 235 0.30 15.08 -6.41
C ILE A 235 -1.01 15.74 -6.89
N GLU A 236 -1.99 15.85 -6.01
CA GLU A 236 -3.25 16.52 -6.28
C GLU A 236 -3.80 17.10 -4.97
N ASN A 237 -4.05 18.40 -4.93
CA ASN A 237 -4.56 19.11 -3.76
C ASN A 237 -5.98 18.67 -3.39
N ARG A 238 -6.07 17.63 -2.58
CA ARG A 238 -7.30 17.01 -2.09
C ARG A 238 -7.10 16.58 -0.66
N ASP A 239 -8.16 16.60 0.14
CA ASP A 239 -8.17 16.07 1.51
C ASP A 239 -7.76 14.59 1.55
N ILE A 240 -7.19 14.15 2.67
CA ILE A 240 -6.99 12.74 2.99
C ILE A 240 -8.23 12.24 3.71
N TYR A 241 -9.16 11.68 2.95
CA TYR A 241 -10.43 11.19 3.51
C TYR A 241 -10.26 9.93 4.36
N GLY A 242 -9.41 8.99 3.93
CA GLY A 242 -9.25 7.71 4.62
C GLY A 242 -7.83 7.16 4.57
N ALA A 243 -7.54 6.25 5.51
CA ALA A 243 -6.27 5.54 5.59
C ALA A 243 -6.49 4.07 5.97
N ILE A 244 -5.78 3.15 5.31
CA ILE A 244 -5.84 1.70 5.55
C ILE A 244 -4.45 1.09 5.56
N GLY A 245 -4.20 0.14 6.45
CA GLY A 245 -2.99 -0.67 6.49
C GLY A 245 -2.13 -0.46 7.73
N GLY A 246 -0.83 -0.73 7.59
CA GLY A 246 0.17 -0.51 8.61
C GLY A 246 0.77 0.89 8.54
N PHE A 247 0.97 1.51 9.72
CA PHE A 247 1.53 2.85 9.85
C PHE A 247 2.61 2.95 10.93
N HIS A 248 3.18 1.82 11.30
CA HIS A 248 4.32 1.67 12.23
C HIS A 248 4.18 2.40 13.57
N LEU A 249 2.95 2.52 14.09
CA LEU A 249 2.64 3.27 15.30
C LEU A 249 2.57 2.41 16.58
N TYR A 250 2.61 1.08 16.48
CA TYR A 250 2.41 0.15 17.59
C TYR A 250 3.41 0.29 18.75
N ARG A 251 4.59 0.90 18.52
CA ARG A 251 5.62 1.22 19.53
C ARG A 251 5.81 2.71 19.75
N SER A 252 5.00 3.54 19.13
CA SER A 252 5.10 4.98 19.26
C SER A 252 4.58 5.44 20.63
N THR A 253 5.13 6.56 21.12
CA THR A 253 4.62 7.18 22.33
C THR A 253 3.26 7.80 22.10
N ASP A 254 2.47 7.93 23.16
CA ASP A 254 1.16 8.58 23.13
C ASP A 254 1.23 10.02 22.59
N LYS A 255 2.30 10.73 22.89
CA LYS A 255 2.56 12.06 22.38
C LYS A 255 2.69 12.05 20.86
N PHE A 256 3.53 11.18 20.31
CA PHE A 256 3.73 11.07 18.86
C PHE A 256 2.43 10.68 18.14
N ILE A 257 1.68 9.71 18.68
CA ILE A 257 0.38 9.30 18.10
C ILE A 257 -0.60 10.47 18.12
N SER A 258 -0.63 11.28 19.18
CA SER A 258 -1.50 12.46 19.26
C SER A 258 -1.13 13.52 18.24
N GLU A 259 0.17 13.84 18.08
CA GLU A 259 0.66 14.80 17.09
C GLU A 259 0.33 14.34 15.65
N THR A 260 0.52 13.05 15.36
CA THR A 260 0.12 12.43 14.09
C THR A 260 -1.40 12.55 13.87
N ALA A 261 -2.21 12.26 14.90
CA ALA A 261 -3.68 12.33 14.80
C ALA A 261 -4.20 13.74 14.53
N GLU A 262 -3.66 14.76 15.22
CA GLU A 262 -4.04 16.18 14.98
C GLU A 262 -3.65 16.62 13.56
N SER A 263 -2.48 16.20 13.08
CA SER A 263 -2.05 16.49 11.72
C SER A 263 -2.99 15.84 10.68
N LEU A 264 -3.33 14.56 10.86
CA LEU A 264 -4.25 13.84 9.96
C LEU A 264 -5.66 14.44 9.97
N LYS A 265 -6.14 14.90 11.14
CA LYS A 265 -7.39 15.64 11.26
C LYS A 265 -7.38 16.92 10.41
N ASN A 266 -6.26 17.64 10.41
CA ASN A 266 -6.08 18.84 9.58
C ASN A 266 -6.02 18.51 8.08
N PHE A 267 -5.55 17.33 7.69
CA PHE A 267 -5.64 16.81 6.31
C PHE A 267 -7.05 16.35 5.93
N GLY A 268 -8.01 16.35 6.85
CA GLY A 268 -9.40 15.97 6.57
C GLY A 268 -9.74 14.52 6.86
N LEU A 269 -8.92 13.75 7.61
CA LEU A 269 -9.17 12.33 7.88
C LEU A 269 -10.55 12.09 8.51
N LYS A 270 -11.32 11.19 7.91
CA LYS A 270 -12.68 10.80 8.34
C LYS A 270 -12.85 9.30 8.53
N GLN A 271 -11.90 8.51 8.04
CA GLN A 271 -11.97 7.04 8.12
C GLN A 271 -10.58 6.45 8.33
N ILE A 272 -10.46 5.46 9.23
CA ILE A 272 -9.22 4.72 9.47
C ILE A 272 -9.47 3.22 9.64
N VAL A 273 -8.69 2.42 8.91
CA VAL A 273 -8.60 0.96 9.07
C VAL A 273 -7.16 0.64 9.46
N GLY A 274 -6.87 0.70 10.77
CA GLY A 274 -5.53 0.57 11.31
C GLY A 274 -5.12 -0.89 11.51
N ALA A 275 -4.61 -1.53 10.48
CA ALA A 275 -4.16 -2.92 10.47
C ALA A 275 -2.68 -3.08 10.84
N HIS A 276 -2.19 -4.31 10.91
CA HIS A 276 -0.79 -4.72 11.02
C HIS A 276 -0.01 -3.92 12.09
N CYS A 277 1.06 -3.22 11.70
CA CYS A 277 1.93 -2.45 12.60
C CYS A 277 1.38 -1.07 13.00
N THR A 278 0.15 -0.73 12.64
CA THR A 278 -0.53 0.44 13.23
C THR A 278 -0.76 0.24 14.73
N GLY A 279 -1.23 -0.94 15.11
CA GLY A 279 -1.60 -1.25 16.49
C GLY A 279 -2.97 -0.69 16.88
N ILE A 280 -3.71 -1.49 17.65
CA ILE A 280 -5.10 -1.18 18.06
C ILE A 280 -5.19 0.13 18.86
N HIS A 281 -4.23 0.34 19.78
CA HIS A 281 -4.19 1.56 20.60
C HIS A 281 -4.01 2.82 19.75
N ALA A 282 -3.07 2.81 18.79
CA ALA A 282 -2.82 3.96 17.94
C ALA A 282 -4.01 4.26 17.00
N ALA A 283 -4.60 3.23 16.38
CA ALA A 283 -5.79 3.39 15.53
C ALA A 283 -6.96 4.01 16.31
N ARG A 284 -7.19 3.54 17.54
CA ARG A 284 -8.24 4.08 18.41
C ARG A 284 -7.97 5.53 18.80
N LYS A 285 -6.73 5.83 19.23
CA LYS A 285 -6.36 7.19 19.64
C LYS A 285 -6.46 8.19 18.48
N ILE A 286 -6.05 7.79 17.27
CA ILE A 286 -6.25 8.62 16.08
C ILE A 286 -7.74 8.88 15.83
N ALA A 287 -8.58 7.85 15.92
CA ALA A 287 -10.01 8.01 15.72
C ALA A 287 -10.65 8.95 16.76
N ASP A 288 -10.28 8.82 18.04
CA ASP A 288 -10.81 9.66 19.10
C ASP A 288 -10.42 11.14 18.89
N ILE A 289 -9.16 11.43 18.55
CA ILE A 289 -8.67 12.80 18.32
C ILE A 289 -9.26 13.41 17.03
N ALA A 290 -9.30 12.63 15.94
CA ALA A 290 -9.87 13.08 14.67
C ALA A 290 -11.41 13.07 14.65
N SER A 291 -12.06 12.70 15.76
CA SER A 291 -13.53 12.61 15.90
C SER A 291 -14.15 11.65 14.86
N ILE A 292 -13.47 10.53 14.61
CA ILE A 292 -13.93 9.47 13.72
C ILE A 292 -14.84 8.53 14.53
N ASN A 293 -16.08 8.38 14.08
CA ASN A 293 -17.05 7.50 14.73
C ASN A 293 -16.74 6.02 14.50
N ARG A 294 -17.41 5.13 15.29
CA ARG A 294 -17.19 3.69 15.20
C ARG A 294 -17.39 3.13 13.78
N GLU A 295 -18.31 3.67 13.01
CA GLU A 295 -18.64 3.18 11.66
C GLU A 295 -17.46 3.35 10.69
N ASN A 296 -16.66 4.37 10.94
CA ASN A 296 -15.47 4.74 10.15
C ASN A 296 -14.13 4.33 10.78
N LEU A 297 -14.15 3.54 11.85
CA LEU A 297 -12.97 2.96 12.50
C LEU A 297 -13.03 1.43 12.41
N SER A 298 -11.92 0.81 11.99
CA SER A 298 -11.71 -0.64 12.05
C SER A 298 -10.25 -0.93 12.40
N HIS A 299 -9.99 -2.10 12.99
CA HIS A 299 -8.64 -2.61 13.24
C HIS A 299 -8.12 -3.47 12.11
N GLY A 300 -8.91 -3.67 11.06
CA GLY A 300 -8.51 -4.34 9.85
C GLY A 300 -8.21 -5.81 10.03
N ALA A 301 -9.22 -6.62 10.34
CA ALA A 301 -9.08 -8.08 10.33
C ALA A 301 -9.17 -8.63 8.90
N ILE A 302 -8.75 -9.89 8.72
CA ILE A 302 -8.92 -10.63 7.46
C ILE A 302 -10.41 -10.67 7.09
N GLY A 303 -10.73 -10.29 5.87
CA GLY A 303 -12.10 -10.19 5.37
C GLY A 303 -12.79 -8.85 5.69
N THR A 304 -12.09 -7.89 6.31
CA THR A 304 -12.59 -6.50 6.34
C THR A 304 -12.59 -5.93 4.92
N VAL A 305 -13.70 -5.34 4.53
CA VAL A 305 -13.91 -4.78 3.19
C VAL A 305 -14.20 -3.28 3.27
N ILE A 306 -13.53 -2.50 2.45
CA ILE A 306 -13.93 -1.14 2.10
C ILE A 306 -14.66 -1.20 0.77
N THR A 307 -15.95 -0.94 0.79
CA THR A 307 -16.78 -0.97 -0.42
C THR A 307 -16.47 0.18 -1.36
N LYS A 308 -16.90 0.10 -2.60
CA LYS A 308 -16.83 1.19 -3.59
C LYS A 308 -17.44 2.51 -3.07
N GLY A 309 -18.43 2.44 -2.18
CA GLY A 309 -19.01 3.59 -1.50
C GLY A 309 -18.24 4.12 -0.30
N LEU A 310 -17.05 3.55 0.00
CA LEU A 310 -16.21 3.85 1.15
C LEU A 310 -16.88 3.50 2.50
N THR A 311 -17.75 2.48 2.52
CA THR A 311 -18.30 1.92 3.75
C THR A 311 -17.41 0.76 4.21
N ILE A 312 -17.12 0.71 5.52
CA ILE A 312 -16.38 -0.40 6.12
C ILE A 312 -17.36 -1.54 6.43
N THR A 313 -17.19 -2.69 5.78
CA THR A 313 -17.81 -3.95 6.19
C THR A 313 -16.78 -4.71 7.02
N ARG A 314 -17.03 -4.82 8.32
CA ARG A 314 -16.11 -5.47 9.25
C ARG A 314 -16.12 -6.97 9.11
N SER A 315 -15.00 -7.58 9.40
CA SER A 315 -14.89 -9.00 9.65
C SER A 315 -15.66 -9.36 10.95
N SER A 316 -16.04 -10.63 11.08
CA SER A 316 -16.83 -11.14 12.23
C SER A 316 -16.15 -11.02 13.60
N VAL A 317 -14.87 -10.67 13.64
CA VAL A 317 -14.07 -10.52 14.87
C VAL A 317 -13.86 -9.06 15.29
N GLU A 318 -14.51 -8.10 14.63
CA GLU A 318 -14.36 -6.67 14.92
C GLU A 318 -15.56 -6.00 15.58
#